data_0a7e2e2180c5baf26573fa22f58ab8cb
#
_entry.id   0a7e2e2180c5baf26573fa22f58ab8cb
#
_cell.length_a   1.000
_cell.length_b   1.000
_cell.length_c   1.000
_cell.angle_alpha   90.00
_cell.angle_beta   90.00
_cell.angle_gamma   90.00
#
_symmetry.space_group_name_H-M   'P 1'
#
loop_
_entity.id
_entity.type
_entity.pdbx_description
1 polymer ?
#
loop_
_entity_poly.entity_id
_entity_poly.type
_entity_poly.pdbx_seq_one_letter_code
_entity_poly.pdbx_strand_id
1 'polypeptide(L)'
;MSLKIKDIKVKGYERVIHAINEITKLDCIIAIHNTKLGPSLGGVRSWEYNSFEDQKKDVLKLSEAMTLKNSICGINFGGGKAALNLKNAKKTPELYQSYGEVVEFLKGE
;
A
#
# COMPACT_ATOMS: atom_id res chain seq x y z
N MET A 1 -20.58 6.63 1.71
CA MET A 1 -19.56 5.64 1.37
C MET A 1 -18.72 5.33 2.57
N SER A 2 -18.40 4.06 2.75
CA SER A 2 -17.63 3.61 3.92
C SER A 2 -16.12 3.70 3.72
N LEU A 3 -15.67 3.92 2.49
CA LEU A 3 -14.24 4.03 2.18
C LEU A 3 -13.74 5.43 2.49
N LYS A 4 -12.70 5.51 3.31
CA LYS A 4 -12.03 6.77 3.64
C LYS A 4 -10.56 6.64 3.29
N ILE A 5 -10.03 7.59 2.52
CA ILE A 5 -8.63 7.61 2.09
C ILE A 5 -7.98 8.90 2.57
N LYS A 6 -6.85 8.78 3.22
CA LYS A 6 -6.09 9.91 3.74
C LYS A 6 -4.68 9.89 3.20
N ASP A 7 -4.21 11.01 2.66
CA ASP A 7 -2.82 11.16 2.25
C ASP A 7 -1.93 11.41 3.47
N ILE A 8 -0.78 10.73 3.48
CA ILE A 8 0.22 10.88 4.52
C ILE A 8 1.50 11.36 3.85
N LYS A 9 2.04 12.49 4.30
CA LYS A 9 3.30 12.99 3.75
C LYS A 9 4.48 12.33 4.45
N VAL A 10 5.33 11.65 3.67
CA VAL A 10 6.55 11.03 4.17
C VAL A 10 7.70 11.49 3.28
N LYS A 11 8.72 12.05 3.91
CA LYS A 11 9.91 12.53 3.19
C LYS A 11 10.59 11.36 2.46
N GLY A 12 10.90 11.57 1.19
CA GLY A 12 11.56 10.56 0.38
C GLY A 12 10.62 9.62 -0.36
N TYR A 13 9.31 9.79 -0.20
CA TYR A 13 8.28 8.96 -0.85
C TYR A 13 7.38 9.84 -1.70
N GLU A 14 7.02 9.35 -2.89
CA GLU A 14 6.16 10.13 -3.79
C GLU A 14 4.73 10.22 -3.27
N ARG A 15 4.21 9.11 -2.75
CA ARG A 15 2.85 9.10 -2.22
C ARG A 15 2.68 7.98 -1.20
N VAL A 16 2.02 8.30 -0.11
CA VAL A 16 1.60 7.31 0.89
C VAL A 16 0.15 7.60 1.22
N ILE A 17 -0.71 6.59 1.15
CA ILE A 17 -2.12 6.72 1.53
C ILE A 17 -2.49 5.69 2.58
N HIS A 18 -3.41 6.06 3.45
CA HIS A 18 -4.03 5.17 4.43
C HIS A 18 -5.52 5.08 4.10
N ALA A 19 -5.98 3.88 3.79
CA ALA A 19 -7.36 3.63 3.39
C ALA A 19 -8.06 2.74 4.41
N ILE A 20 -9.25 3.15 4.81
CA ILE A 20 -10.08 2.42 5.77
C ILE A 20 -11.47 2.24 5.20
N ASN A 21 -12.04 1.04 5.37
CA ASN A 21 -13.44 0.76 5.08
C ASN A 21 -14.07 0.15 6.33
N GLU A 22 -15.00 0.85 6.95
CA GLU A 22 -15.60 0.44 8.22
C GLU A 22 -16.47 -0.82 8.09
N ILE A 23 -17.04 -1.04 6.93
CA ILE A 23 -17.93 -2.20 6.69
C ILE A 23 -17.11 -3.48 6.54
N THR A 24 -16.09 -3.46 5.68
CA THR A 24 -15.26 -4.64 5.41
C THR A 24 -14.12 -4.79 6.39
N LYS A 25 -13.89 -3.78 7.25
CA LYS A 25 -12.78 -3.70 8.18
C LYS A 25 -11.43 -3.59 7.48
N LEU A 26 -11.42 -3.12 6.23
CA LEU A 26 -10.18 -2.85 5.51
C LEU A 26 -9.38 -1.79 6.25
N ASP A 27 -8.11 -2.07 6.45
CA ASP A 27 -7.12 -1.11 6.96
C ASP A 27 -5.85 -1.36 6.17
N CYS A 28 -5.57 -0.50 5.19
CA CYS A 28 -4.39 -0.67 4.37
C CYS A 28 -3.61 0.63 4.21
N ILE A 29 -2.30 0.48 4.12
CA ILE A 29 -1.40 1.57 3.78
C ILE A 29 -0.73 1.20 2.48
N ILE A 30 -0.80 2.09 1.48
CA ILE A 30 -0.12 1.91 0.20
C ILE A 30 0.97 2.97 0.12
N ALA A 31 2.19 2.53 -0.07
CA ALA A 31 3.34 3.42 -0.23
C ALA A 31 3.87 3.32 -1.65
N ILE A 32 3.98 4.44 -2.32
CA ILE A 32 4.63 4.57 -3.62
C ILE A 32 5.92 5.32 -3.37
N HIS A 33 7.03 4.57 -3.40
CA HIS A 33 8.33 5.13 -3.10
C HIS A 33 8.85 5.99 -4.26
N ASN A 34 8.81 5.44 -5.46
CA ASN A 34 9.44 6.08 -6.62
C ASN A 34 8.80 5.60 -7.91
N THR A 35 8.54 6.52 -8.85
CA THR A 35 7.97 6.21 -10.17
C THR A 35 8.85 6.72 -11.30
N LYS A 36 10.14 7.02 -11.05
CA LYS A 36 11.05 7.55 -12.07
C LYS A 36 11.24 6.60 -13.24
N LEU A 37 11.26 5.29 -13.00
CA LEU A 37 11.42 4.28 -14.04
C LEU A 37 10.10 3.86 -14.66
N GLY A 38 8.96 4.29 -14.13
CA GLY A 38 7.63 3.92 -14.58
C GLY A 38 6.66 3.76 -13.42
N PRO A 39 5.43 3.30 -13.67
CA PRO A 39 4.46 3.06 -12.59
C PRO A 39 5.05 2.15 -11.51
N SER A 40 4.60 2.31 -10.28
CA SER A 40 5.12 1.52 -9.18
C SER A 40 4.73 0.04 -9.31
N LEU A 41 5.67 -0.84 -9.01
CA LEU A 41 5.45 -2.28 -8.99
C LEU A 41 5.81 -2.82 -7.61
N GLY A 42 4.91 -3.55 -7.02
CA GLY A 42 5.10 -4.19 -5.72
C GLY A 42 3.92 -5.10 -5.41
N GLY A 43 4.04 -5.83 -4.34
CA GLY A 43 2.99 -6.76 -3.92
C GLY A 43 2.13 -6.21 -2.79
N VAL A 44 1.32 -7.10 -2.25
CA VAL A 44 0.47 -6.82 -1.09
C VAL A 44 0.91 -7.73 0.04
N ARG A 45 1.19 -7.13 1.20
CA ARG A 45 1.48 -7.89 2.41
C ARG A 45 0.27 -7.83 3.34
N SER A 46 -0.23 -8.99 3.74
CA SER A 46 -1.29 -9.11 4.74
C SER A 46 -0.68 -9.62 6.03
N TRP A 47 -0.82 -8.87 7.11
CA TRP A 47 -0.20 -9.18 8.39
C TRP A 47 -1.02 -8.61 9.53
N GLU A 48 -0.82 -9.11 10.73
CA GLU A 48 -1.46 -8.54 11.92
C GLU A 48 -0.50 -7.57 12.57
N TYR A 49 -0.75 -6.27 12.37
CA TYR A 49 0.09 -5.22 12.96
C TYR A 49 -0.51 -4.77 14.29
N ASN A 50 0.35 -4.51 15.27
CA ASN A 50 -0.09 -4.07 16.59
C ASN A 50 -0.42 -2.58 16.63
N SER A 51 0.10 -1.80 15.69
CA SER A 51 -0.16 -0.36 15.62
C SER A 51 -0.08 0.14 14.20
N PHE A 52 -0.65 1.32 13.97
CA PHE A 52 -0.53 2.04 12.71
C PHE A 52 0.96 2.32 12.38
N GLU A 53 1.74 2.69 13.39
CA GLU A 53 3.17 3.00 13.17
C GLU A 53 3.95 1.78 12.71
N ASP A 54 3.66 0.60 13.25
CA ASP A 54 4.31 -0.64 12.81
C ASP A 54 3.94 -0.97 11.37
N GLN A 55 2.66 -0.82 11.01
CA GLN A 55 2.17 -1.05 9.65
C GLN A 55 2.83 -0.08 8.66
N LYS A 56 2.86 1.19 9.01
CA LYS A 56 3.46 2.25 8.19
C LYS A 56 4.95 1.99 7.98
N LYS A 57 5.68 1.69 9.04
CA LYS A 57 7.11 1.42 9.00
C LYS A 57 7.43 0.25 8.07
N ASP A 58 6.66 -0.82 8.17
CA ASP A 58 6.86 -2.01 7.35
C ASP A 58 6.62 -1.70 5.86
N VAL A 59 5.51 -1.05 5.53
CA VAL A 59 5.18 -0.76 4.13
C VAL A 59 6.15 0.23 3.49
N LEU A 60 6.64 1.21 4.25
CA LEU A 60 7.63 2.16 3.75
C LEU A 60 8.93 1.43 3.40
N LYS A 61 9.39 0.57 4.29
CA LYS A 61 10.61 -0.21 4.08
C LYS A 61 10.47 -1.15 2.88
N LEU A 62 9.33 -1.82 2.74
CA LEU A 62 9.07 -2.75 1.65
C LEU A 62 8.99 -2.03 0.29
N SER A 63 8.37 -0.86 0.23
CA SER A 63 8.27 -0.10 -1.02
C SER A 63 9.62 0.42 -1.49
N GLU A 64 10.48 0.85 -0.57
CA GLU A 64 11.84 1.26 -0.87
C GLU A 64 12.66 0.08 -1.40
N ALA A 65 12.55 -1.08 -0.78
CA ALA A 65 13.21 -2.31 -1.24
C ALA A 65 12.75 -2.70 -2.64
N MET A 66 11.46 -2.50 -2.98
CA MET A 66 10.95 -2.78 -4.32
C MET A 66 11.54 -1.86 -5.38
N THR A 67 11.74 -0.58 -5.06
CA THR A 67 12.41 0.35 -5.98
C THR A 67 13.82 -0.15 -6.31
N LEU A 68 14.59 -0.53 -5.31
CA LEU A 68 15.94 -1.03 -5.48
C LEU A 68 15.95 -2.34 -6.28
N LYS A 69 15.08 -3.28 -5.94
CA LYS A 69 14.97 -4.56 -6.62
C LYS A 69 14.63 -4.38 -8.11
N ASN A 70 13.65 -3.55 -8.42
CA ASN A 70 13.23 -3.30 -9.79
C ASN A 70 14.37 -2.66 -10.61
N SER A 71 15.09 -1.73 -10.01
CA SER A 71 16.24 -1.09 -10.64
C SER A 71 17.36 -2.08 -10.94
N ILE A 72 17.73 -2.92 -9.97
CA ILE A 72 18.78 -3.94 -10.13
C ILE A 72 18.41 -4.94 -11.23
N CYS A 73 17.14 -5.34 -11.31
CA CYS A 73 16.67 -6.29 -12.31
C CYS A 73 16.47 -5.69 -13.70
N GLY A 74 16.67 -4.38 -13.87
CA GLY A 74 16.47 -3.71 -15.14
C GLY A 74 15.02 -3.57 -15.54
N ILE A 75 14.10 -3.66 -14.59
CA ILE A 75 12.67 -3.52 -14.84
C ILE A 75 12.30 -2.03 -14.82
N ASN A 76 11.56 -1.58 -15.83
CA ASN A 76 11.18 -0.17 -15.97
C ASN A 76 9.93 0.16 -15.14
N PHE A 77 9.98 -0.15 -13.85
CA PHE A 77 8.95 0.18 -12.89
C PHE A 77 9.58 0.75 -11.63
N GLY A 78 8.85 1.64 -10.98
CA GLY A 78 9.23 2.13 -9.66
C GLY A 78 8.83 1.15 -8.57
N GLY A 79 9.04 1.51 -7.31
CA GLY A 79 8.71 0.67 -6.16
C GLY A 79 7.47 1.13 -5.44
N GLY A 80 6.56 0.21 -5.19
CA GLY A 80 5.37 0.42 -4.38
C GLY A 80 5.05 -0.83 -3.57
N LYS A 81 4.30 -0.65 -2.51
CA LYS A 81 3.87 -1.76 -1.66
C LYS A 81 2.59 -1.41 -0.93
N ALA A 82 1.76 -2.41 -0.71
CA ALA A 82 0.56 -2.27 0.11
C ALA A 82 0.69 -3.19 1.33
N ALA A 83 0.26 -2.70 2.48
CA ALA A 83 0.20 -3.49 3.71
C ALA A 83 -1.23 -3.46 4.25
N LEU A 84 -1.87 -4.63 4.33
CA LEU A 84 -3.18 -4.79 4.91
C LEU A 84 -3.04 -5.30 6.34
N ASN A 85 -3.69 -4.63 7.28
CA ASN A 85 -3.71 -5.06 8.66
C ASN A 85 -4.89 -5.99 8.90
N LEU A 86 -4.60 -7.24 9.25
CA LEU A 86 -5.64 -8.26 9.48
C LEU A 86 -6.00 -8.43 10.95
N LYS A 87 -5.52 -7.57 11.84
CA LYS A 87 -5.78 -7.70 13.26
C LYS A 87 -7.28 -7.70 13.58
N ASN A 88 -8.04 -6.83 12.91
CA ASN A 88 -9.48 -6.71 13.09
C ASN A 88 -10.27 -7.08 11.84
N ALA A 89 -9.65 -7.75 10.89
CA ALA A 89 -10.26 -8.11 9.63
C ALA A 89 -9.97 -9.57 9.28
N LYS A 90 -10.90 -10.17 8.55
CA LYS A 90 -10.74 -11.52 8.02
C LYS A 90 -10.51 -11.46 6.52
N LYS A 91 -9.80 -12.44 5.99
CA LYS A 91 -9.60 -12.58 4.54
C LYS A 91 -10.91 -13.02 3.90
N THR A 92 -11.70 -12.08 3.42
CA THR A 92 -12.97 -12.33 2.74
C THR A 92 -12.94 -11.71 1.35
N PRO A 93 -13.81 -12.18 0.42
CA PRO A 93 -13.93 -11.55 -0.89
C PRO A 93 -14.27 -10.05 -0.77
N GLU A 94 -15.10 -9.69 0.19
CA GLU A 94 -15.50 -8.28 0.41
C GLU A 94 -14.31 -7.42 0.82
N LEU A 95 -13.41 -7.96 1.64
CA LEU A 95 -12.20 -7.24 2.05
C LEU A 95 -11.33 -6.92 0.83
N TYR A 96 -11.07 -7.91 -0.01
CA TYR A 96 -10.24 -7.73 -1.20
C TYR A 96 -10.92 -6.88 -2.26
N GLN A 97 -12.24 -6.92 -2.34
CA GLN A 97 -13.00 -6.03 -3.21
C GLN A 97 -12.84 -4.57 -2.78
N SER A 98 -12.92 -4.30 -1.47
CA SER A 98 -12.69 -2.95 -0.96
C SER A 98 -11.24 -2.48 -1.18
N TYR A 99 -10.27 -3.39 -1.09
CA TYR A 99 -8.88 -3.08 -1.45
C TYR A 99 -8.78 -2.72 -2.93
N GLY A 100 -9.49 -3.44 -3.80
CA GLY A 100 -9.54 -3.14 -5.24
C GLY A 100 -10.04 -1.72 -5.53
N GLU A 101 -11.01 -1.23 -4.75
CA GLU A 101 -11.50 0.14 -4.87
C GLU A 101 -10.40 1.16 -4.56
N VAL A 102 -9.54 0.86 -3.59
CA VAL A 102 -8.41 1.74 -3.25
C VAL A 102 -7.39 1.76 -4.38
N VAL A 103 -7.10 0.61 -4.97
CA VAL A 103 -6.17 0.51 -6.10
C VAL A 103 -6.70 1.31 -7.29
N GLU A 104 -8.00 1.23 -7.55
CA GLU A 104 -8.64 2.01 -8.62
C GLU A 104 -8.52 3.51 -8.37
N PHE A 105 -8.61 3.93 -7.11
CA PHE A 105 -8.41 5.34 -6.74
C PHE A 105 -7.03 5.85 -7.17
N LEU A 106 -6.01 5.02 -7.11
CA LEU A 106 -4.64 5.39 -7.49
C LEU A 106 -4.42 5.45 -9.00
N LYS A 107 -5.30 4.86 -9.80
CA LYS A 107 -5.31 4.93 -11.28
C LYS A 107 -3.96 4.62 -11.93
N GLY A 108 -3.35 3.50 -11.51
CA GLY A 108 -2.14 3.01 -12.15
C GLY A 108 -0.83 3.62 -11.66
N GLU A 109 -0.86 4.33 -10.57
CA GLU A 109 0.38 4.83 -9.95
C GLU A 109 1.24 3.67 -9.37
#